data_2df6b87138bb8a59bd237b3be6d68afb
#
_entry.id   2df6b87138bb8a59bd237b3be6d68afb
#
_cell.length_a   1.000
_cell.length_b   1.000
_cell.length_c   1.000
_cell.angle_alpha   90.00
_cell.angle_beta   90.00
_cell.angle_gamma   90.00
#
_symmetry.space_group_name_H-M   'P 1'
#
loop_
_entity.id
_entity.type
_entity.pdbx_description
1 polymer ?
#
loop_
_entity_poly.entity_id
_entity_poly.type
_entity_poly.pdbx_seq_one_letter_code
_entity_poly.pdbx_strand_id
1 'polypeptide(L)'
;MRYAFIKGHHQQFGVRRMCSMLSVHPSGFYVWLKRPFSKRALEDERQTELLKEAWKDSGKVYGYRKLHDDLQDQGETCCPNRVARLTKMAGIKAQIGYRRRSSTYGGKPSIVVDNTLDRQFNVTAPDTAWVTDITYIKTTEGFAYLAVVIDLYSRRVVGWSMQSRQTTDLVLQALLMAVWRRKPAGKVLIHSDQGSQFTSIDWTSFLKQHNLEHSMSRRGNCHDNAAAESFFGLLKRERIRRRTYKTRDEARQDVFDYIEMFYNPQRKHVRNGMLSPIKFEAQQKLNPQGV
;
A
#
# COMPACT_ATOMS: atom_id res chain seq x y z
N MET A 1 -30.33 26.31 7.71
CA MET A 1 -31.71 26.15 8.17
C MET A 1 -32.51 27.46 8.22
N ARG A 2 -32.07 28.54 8.91
CA ARG A 2 -32.87 29.77 9.05
C ARG A 2 -33.31 30.41 7.75
N TYR A 3 -32.41 30.61 6.77
CA TYR A 3 -32.75 31.20 5.47
C TYR A 3 -33.66 30.30 4.61
N ALA A 4 -33.51 28.97 4.70
CA ALA A 4 -34.40 28.04 4.01
C ALA A 4 -35.83 28.12 4.54
N PHE A 5 -35.99 28.28 5.86
CA PHE A 5 -37.29 28.52 6.52
C PHE A 5 -37.94 29.82 5.99
N ILE A 6 -37.18 30.95 5.99
CA ILE A 6 -37.67 32.23 5.49
C ILE A 6 -38.12 32.08 4.00
N LYS A 7 -37.32 31.37 3.18
CA LYS A 7 -37.68 31.11 1.76
C LYS A 7 -38.99 30.33 1.63
N GLY A 8 -39.21 29.33 2.48
CA GLY A 8 -40.45 28.53 2.45
C GLY A 8 -41.70 29.26 2.87
N HIS A 9 -41.57 30.33 3.70
CA HIS A 9 -42.73 31.03 4.29
C HIS A 9 -42.83 32.50 3.90
N HIS A 10 -42.03 33.00 2.95
CA HIS A 10 -41.98 34.42 2.58
C HIS A 10 -43.27 34.96 1.93
N GLN A 11 -44.11 34.10 1.39
CA GLN A 11 -45.43 34.45 0.87
C GLN A 11 -46.46 34.69 1.99
N GLN A 12 -46.31 34.02 3.12
CA GLN A 12 -47.25 34.12 4.25
C GLN A 12 -46.83 35.21 5.26
N PHE A 13 -45.53 35.40 5.43
CA PHE A 13 -44.96 36.32 6.41
C PHE A 13 -43.90 37.21 5.78
N GLY A 14 -43.92 38.49 6.13
CA GLY A 14 -42.93 39.45 5.59
C GLY A 14 -41.49 39.07 5.97
N VAL A 15 -40.56 39.05 4.99
CA VAL A 15 -39.17 38.66 5.16
C VAL A 15 -38.47 39.41 6.30
N ARG A 16 -38.69 40.74 6.44
CA ARG A 16 -38.03 41.52 7.50
C ARG A 16 -38.49 41.06 8.92
N ARG A 17 -39.76 40.76 9.08
CA ARG A 17 -40.31 40.28 10.36
C ARG A 17 -39.73 38.91 10.75
N MET A 18 -39.67 37.97 9.78
CA MET A 18 -39.04 36.66 10.00
C MET A 18 -37.56 36.78 10.30
N CYS A 19 -36.83 37.65 9.58
CA CYS A 19 -35.41 37.88 9.84
C CYS A 19 -35.17 38.41 11.24
N SER A 20 -35.99 39.34 11.72
CA SER A 20 -35.92 39.85 13.10
C SER A 20 -36.14 38.73 14.13
N MET A 21 -37.21 37.95 13.96
CA MET A 21 -37.53 36.84 14.89
C MET A 21 -36.45 35.73 14.90
N LEU A 22 -35.83 35.47 13.75
CA LEU A 22 -34.77 34.45 13.64
C LEU A 22 -33.36 35.00 13.91
N SER A 23 -33.27 36.28 14.33
CA SER A 23 -31.97 36.95 14.59
C SER A 23 -30.98 36.82 13.43
N VAL A 24 -31.44 37.14 12.22
CA VAL A 24 -30.62 37.21 10.99
C VAL A 24 -30.88 38.53 10.28
N HIS A 25 -29.84 39.05 9.57
CA HIS A 25 -30.01 40.30 8.83
C HIS A 25 -30.69 40.04 7.48
N PRO A 26 -31.66 40.86 7.03
CA PRO A 26 -32.32 40.69 5.75
C PRO A 26 -31.39 40.68 4.54
N SER A 27 -30.33 41.49 4.54
CA SER A 27 -29.33 41.47 3.46
C SER A 27 -28.65 40.11 3.32
N GLY A 28 -28.36 39.44 4.44
CA GLY A 28 -27.83 38.09 4.44
C GLY A 28 -28.74 37.07 3.79
N PHE A 29 -30.08 37.22 4.01
CA PHE A 29 -31.08 36.38 3.34
C PHE A 29 -31.07 36.59 1.82
N TYR A 30 -31.08 37.84 1.35
CA TYR A 30 -31.08 38.13 -0.10
C TYR A 30 -29.75 37.72 -0.78
N VAL A 31 -28.62 37.86 -0.11
CA VAL A 31 -27.33 37.34 -0.60
C VAL A 31 -27.38 35.82 -0.69
N TRP A 32 -27.90 35.14 0.33
CA TRP A 32 -28.06 33.69 0.33
C TRP A 32 -29.03 33.21 -0.74
N LEU A 33 -30.09 33.95 -1.03
CA LEU A 33 -31.05 33.60 -2.07
C LEU A 33 -30.39 33.60 -3.46
N LYS A 34 -29.48 34.57 -3.72
CA LYS A 34 -28.71 34.64 -4.97
C LYS A 34 -27.52 33.62 -5.01
N ARG A 35 -26.92 33.37 -3.87
CA ARG A 35 -25.76 32.47 -3.73
C ARG A 35 -25.91 31.61 -2.48
N PRO A 36 -26.67 30.51 -2.55
CA PRO A 36 -27.00 29.68 -1.40
C PRO A 36 -25.78 28.97 -0.79
N PHE A 37 -24.75 28.80 -1.58
CA PHE A 37 -23.49 28.19 -1.14
C PHE A 37 -22.41 29.25 -0.92
N SER A 38 -21.71 29.16 0.21
CA SER A 38 -20.53 29.99 0.48
C SER A 38 -19.37 29.56 -0.45
N LYS A 39 -18.41 30.47 -0.69
CA LYS A 39 -17.17 30.13 -1.44
C LYS A 39 -16.50 28.88 -0.84
N ARG A 40 -16.50 28.78 0.50
CA ARG A 40 -15.94 27.62 1.20
C ARG A 40 -16.72 26.34 0.92
N ALA A 41 -18.05 26.40 0.83
CA ALA A 41 -18.86 25.24 0.56
C ALA A 41 -18.65 24.71 -0.87
N LEU A 42 -18.57 25.63 -1.86
CA LEU A 42 -18.26 25.26 -3.24
C LEU A 42 -16.86 24.64 -3.37
N GLU A 43 -15.89 25.21 -2.66
CA GLU A 43 -14.53 24.67 -2.62
C GLU A 43 -14.44 23.31 -1.89
N ASP A 44 -15.22 23.14 -0.81
CA ASP A 44 -15.34 21.85 -0.13
C ASP A 44 -15.95 20.77 -1.04
N GLU A 45 -16.95 21.12 -1.85
CA GLU A 45 -17.55 20.23 -2.85
C GLU A 45 -16.53 19.83 -3.92
N ARG A 46 -15.86 20.82 -4.54
CA ARG A 46 -14.82 20.60 -5.55
C ARG A 46 -13.71 19.67 -5.03
N GLN A 47 -13.16 19.97 -3.86
CA GLN A 47 -12.11 19.14 -3.26
C GLN A 47 -12.62 17.75 -2.86
N THR A 48 -13.89 17.62 -2.50
CA THR A 48 -14.48 16.31 -2.21
C THR A 48 -14.52 15.42 -3.44
N GLU A 49 -14.85 15.97 -4.62
CA GLU A 49 -14.81 15.18 -5.87
C GLU A 49 -13.38 14.73 -6.21
N LEU A 50 -12.39 15.62 -6.12
CA LEU A 50 -10.98 15.23 -6.31
C LEU A 50 -10.54 14.12 -5.34
N LEU A 51 -10.97 14.20 -4.08
CA LEU A 51 -10.70 13.16 -3.08
C LEU A 51 -11.37 11.83 -3.43
N LYS A 52 -12.57 11.83 -3.98
CA LYS A 52 -13.26 10.61 -4.44
C LYS A 52 -12.55 9.97 -5.63
N GLU A 53 -12.08 10.78 -6.58
CA GLU A 53 -11.30 10.31 -7.73
C GLU A 53 -9.98 9.68 -7.26
N ALA A 54 -9.16 10.39 -6.51
CA ALA A 54 -7.90 9.89 -5.97
C ALA A 54 -8.10 8.60 -5.12
N TRP A 55 -9.18 8.54 -4.34
CA TRP A 55 -9.52 7.34 -3.60
C TRP A 55 -9.89 6.16 -4.50
N LYS A 56 -10.65 6.42 -5.58
CA LYS A 56 -11.00 5.41 -6.59
C LYS A 56 -9.76 4.89 -7.31
N ASP A 57 -8.85 5.77 -7.72
CA ASP A 57 -7.60 5.45 -8.42
C ASP A 57 -6.65 4.61 -7.55
N SER A 58 -6.64 4.87 -6.23
CA SER A 58 -5.93 4.00 -5.28
C SER A 58 -6.56 2.62 -5.08
N GLY A 59 -7.63 2.26 -5.81
CA GLY A 59 -8.40 1.04 -5.60
C GLY A 59 -9.19 1.05 -4.29
N LYS A 60 -9.56 2.23 -3.79
CA LYS A 60 -10.28 2.46 -2.53
C LYS A 60 -9.50 2.03 -1.29
N VAL A 61 -8.17 2.19 -1.33
CA VAL A 61 -7.24 1.74 -0.29
C VAL A 61 -6.79 2.90 0.60
N TYR A 62 -6.57 4.09 0.02
CA TYR A 62 -5.94 5.21 0.71
C TYR A 62 -6.83 5.82 1.79
N GLY A 63 -6.17 6.25 2.89
CA GLY A 63 -6.76 7.11 3.90
C GLY A 63 -6.36 8.57 3.70
N TYR A 64 -6.94 9.47 4.51
CA TYR A 64 -6.81 10.91 4.34
C TYR A 64 -5.37 11.43 4.21
N ARG A 65 -4.36 10.80 4.85
CA ARG A 65 -2.96 11.25 4.75
C ARG A 65 -2.37 11.07 3.35
N LYS A 66 -2.62 9.92 2.72
CA LYS A 66 -2.17 9.66 1.35
C LYS A 66 -2.99 10.44 0.33
N LEU A 67 -4.30 10.60 0.58
CA LEU A 67 -5.17 11.43 -0.25
C LEU A 67 -4.81 12.92 -0.16
N HIS A 68 -4.35 13.40 0.99
CA HIS A 68 -3.82 14.75 1.13
C HIS A 68 -2.56 14.94 0.27
N ASP A 69 -1.66 13.97 0.30
CA ASP A 69 -0.44 13.98 -0.50
C ASP A 69 -0.76 13.88 -2.01
N ASP A 70 -1.77 13.09 -2.42
CA ASP A 70 -2.25 13.05 -3.80
C ASP A 70 -2.80 14.40 -4.27
N LEU A 71 -3.54 15.12 -3.41
CA LEU A 71 -4.01 16.47 -3.72
C LEU A 71 -2.85 17.47 -3.84
N GLN A 72 -1.82 17.37 -2.99
CA GLN A 72 -0.63 18.22 -3.11
C GLN A 72 0.12 17.95 -4.42
N ASP A 73 0.25 16.70 -4.84
CA ASP A 73 0.83 16.32 -6.13
C ASP A 73 0.05 16.91 -7.32
N GLN A 74 -1.26 17.12 -7.17
CA GLN A 74 -2.13 17.79 -8.13
C GLN A 74 -2.07 19.33 -8.06
N GLY A 75 -1.25 19.91 -7.17
CA GLY A 75 -1.12 21.33 -6.97
C GLY A 75 -2.16 21.97 -6.04
N GLU A 76 -2.97 21.17 -5.36
CA GLU A 76 -3.98 21.67 -4.41
C GLU A 76 -3.38 22.11 -3.08
N THR A 77 -3.79 23.28 -2.60
CA THR A 77 -3.40 23.81 -1.29
C THR A 77 -4.52 23.59 -0.27
N CYS A 78 -4.38 22.55 0.52
CA CYS A 78 -5.33 22.29 1.62
C CYS A 78 -4.59 21.68 2.82
N CYS A 79 -5.11 21.92 4.03
CA CYS A 79 -4.51 21.32 5.22
C CYS A 79 -5.00 19.89 5.46
N PRO A 80 -4.20 19.01 6.10
CA PRO A 80 -4.58 17.62 6.38
C PRO A 80 -5.89 17.49 7.16
N ASN A 81 -6.17 18.44 8.07
CA ASN A 81 -7.41 18.43 8.87
C ASN A 81 -8.66 18.68 8.01
N ARG A 82 -8.56 19.53 6.97
CA ARG A 82 -9.64 19.74 6.02
C ARG A 82 -9.91 18.47 5.23
N VAL A 83 -8.87 17.82 4.71
CA VAL A 83 -8.99 16.54 4.00
C VAL A 83 -9.61 15.47 4.89
N ALA A 84 -9.16 15.35 6.16
CA ALA A 84 -9.75 14.40 7.11
C ALA A 84 -11.24 14.65 7.35
N ARG A 85 -11.68 15.93 7.42
CA ARG A 85 -13.09 16.29 7.53
C ARG A 85 -13.88 15.93 6.29
N LEU A 86 -13.39 16.28 5.10
CA LEU A 86 -14.06 16.02 3.82
C LEU A 86 -14.17 14.53 3.54
N THR A 87 -13.11 13.75 3.77
CA THR A 87 -13.12 12.29 3.61
C THR A 87 -14.12 11.62 4.56
N LYS A 88 -14.21 12.11 5.81
CA LYS A 88 -15.21 11.63 6.78
C LYS A 88 -16.64 11.92 6.30
N MET A 89 -16.91 13.14 5.83
CA MET A 89 -18.23 13.53 5.29
C MET A 89 -18.62 12.75 4.04
N ALA A 90 -17.66 12.46 3.17
CA ALA A 90 -17.84 11.68 1.96
C ALA A 90 -17.89 10.15 2.19
N GLY A 91 -17.75 9.69 3.43
CA GLY A 91 -17.74 8.25 3.75
C GLY A 91 -16.51 7.50 3.25
N ILE A 92 -15.45 8.21 2.86
CA ILE A 92 -14.18 7.64 2.39
C ILE A 92 -13.46 7.00 3.58
N LYS A 93 -13.13 5.70 3.45
CA LYS A 93 -12.46 4.93 4.50
C LYS A 93 -11.21 4.25 3.97
N ALA A 94 -10.13 4.33 4.73
CA ALA A 94 -8.91 3.56 4.46
C ALA A 94 -9.14 2.06 4.68
N GLN A 95 -8.41 1.22 3.95
CA GLN A 95 -8.34 -0.20 4.25
C GLN A 95 -7.41 -0.42 5.45
N ILE A 96 -8.00 -0.68 6.62
CA ILE A 96 -7.28 -0.90 7.87
C ILE A 96 -7.12 -2.40 8.12
N GLY A 97 -5.92 -2.83 8.55
CA GLY A 97 -5.66 -4.23 8.94
C GLY A 97 -6.26 -4.55 10.31
N TYR A 98 -6.69 -5.79 10.50
CA TYR A 98 -7.04 -6.29 11.83
C TYR A 98 -5.77 -6.47 12.67
N ARG A 99 -5.83 -6.06 13.94
CA ARG A 99 -4.77 -6.34 14.92
C ARG A 99 -4.80 -7.83 15.23
N ARG A 100 -3.82 -8.60 14.74
CA ARG A 100 -3.65 -10.01 15.14
C ARG A 100 -3.10 -10.07 16.57
N ARG A 101 -3.65 -10.98 17.38
CA ARG A 101 -2.97 -11.43 18.60
C ARG A 101 -1.79 -12.31 18.16
N SER A 102 -0.60 -12.05 18.70
CA SER A 102 0.57 -12.91 18.49
C SER A 102 0.28 -14.28 19.09
N SER A 103 0.43 -15.35 18.31
CA SER A 103 0.47 -16.72 18.81
C SER A 103 1.93 -17.10 19.03
N THR A 104 2.25 -17.58 20.22
CA THR A 104 3.57 -18.10 20.57
C THR A 104 3.66 -19.54 20.09
N TYR A 105 4.43 -19.79 19.02
CA TYR A 105 4.77 -21.15 18.59
C TYR A 105 6.19 -21.46 19.09
N GLY A 106 6.29 -22.38 20.05
CA GLY A 106 7.57 -22.93 20.53
C GLY A 106 7.95 -24.15 19.70
N GLY A 107 9.04 -24.07 18.94
CA GLY A 107 9.66 -25.21 18.25
C GLY A 107 11.16 -25.26 18.55
N LYS A 108 11.75 -26.49 18.59
CA LYS A 108 13.20 -26.67 18.82
C LYS A 108 14.02 -26.10 17.66
N PRO A 109 15.12 -25.37 17.91
CA PRO A 109 15.93 -24.76 16.86
C PRO A 109 16.74 -25.79 16.08
N SER A 110 16.70 -25.75 14.77
CA SER A 110 17.74 -26.27 13.89
C SER A 110 18.30 -25.10 13.09
N ILE A 111 19.54 -24.75 13.27
CA ILE A 111 20.24 -23.70 12.53
C ILE A 111 20.83 -24.34 11.29
N VAL A 112 20.40 -23.93 10.10
CA VAL A 112 20.95 -24.42 8.84
C VAL A 112 21.86 -23.39 8.18
N VAL A 113 21.56 -22.10 8.35
CA VAL A 113 22.35 -20.95 7.87
C VAL A 113 22.24 -19.81 8.88
N ASP A 114 23.29 -19.05 9.08
CA ASP A 114 23.32 -17.92 10.02
C ASP A 114 22.41 -16.77 9.61
N ASN A 115 21.84 -16.06 10.58
CA ASN A 115 21.07 -14.85 10.35
C ASN A 115 22.01 -13.64 10.20
N THR A 116 22.56 -13.47 9.00
CA THR A 116 23.45 -12.35 8.68
C THR A 116 22.72 -11.03 8.57
N LEU A 117 21.44 -11.05 8.18
CA LEU A 117 20.63 -9.83 8.09
C LEU A 117 20.37 -9.17 9.45
N ASP A 118 20.23 -9.98 10.51
CA ASP A 118 20.02 -9.57 11.92
C ASP A 118 19.11 -8.32 12.09
N ARG A 119 17.97 -8.31 11.38
CA ARG A 119 16.98 -7.22 11.38
C ARG A 119 17.47 -5.86 10.86
N GLN A 120 18.59 -5.84 10.16
CA GLN A 120 19.07 -4.63 9.50
C GLN A 120 18.27 -4.33 8.22
N PHE A 121 16.99 -3.99 8.37
CA PHE A 121 16.10 -3.70 7.25
C PHE A 121 16.33 -2.31 6.62
N ASN A 122 17.25 -1.52 7.15
CA ASN A 122 17.60 -0.21 6.64
C ASN A 122 18.91 -0.31 5.85
N VAL A 123 18.79 -0.73 4.60
CA VAL A 123 19.91 -0.76 3.65
C VAL A 123 20.03 0.58 2.93
N THR A 124 21.25 0.97 2.59
CA THR A 124 21.56 2.31 2.03
C THR A 124 21.55 2.34 0.51
N ALA A 125 21.59 1.19 -0.15
CA ALA A 125 21.61 1.10 -1.60
C ALA A 125 20.69 -0.01 -2.13
N PRO A 126 20.17 0.12 -3.36
CA PRO A 126 19.43 -0.95 -4.01
C PRO A 126 20.32 -2.17 -4.24
N ASP A 127 19.68 -3.33 -4.30
CA ASP A 127 20.34 -4.62 -4.57
C ASP A 127 21.46 -5.00 -3.58
N THR A 128 21.38 -4.47 -2.34
CA THR A 128 22.26 -4.86 -1.24
C THR A 128 21.69 -6.06 -0.49
N ALA A 129 20.39 -6.02 -0.17
CA ALA A 129 19.71 -7.10 0.52
C ALA A 129 18.28 -7.27 0.00
N TRP A 130 17.94 -8.50 -0.32
CA TRP A 130 16.61 -8.93 -0.72
C TRP A 130 16.02 -9.84 0.34
N VAL A 131 14.71 -9.82 0.50
CA VAL A 131 13.97 -10.80 1.32
C VAL A 131 13.03 -11.59 0.43
N THR A 132 12.87 -12.86 0.75
CA THR A 132 11.97 -13.76 0.04
C THR A 132 11.08 -14.52 1.01
N ASP A 133 9.85 -14.78 0.59
CA ASP A 133 8.89 -15.55 1.38
C ASP A 133 7.77 -16.07 0.49
N ILE A 134 7.01 -17.04 0.99
CA ILE A 134 5.90 -17.67 0.29
C ILE A 134 4.61 -17.43 1.04
N THR A 135 3.55 -17.13 0.29
CA THR A 135 2.20 -17.11 0.82
C THR A 135 1.25 -17.92 -0.06
N TYR A 136 0.06 -18.24 0.44
CA TYR A 136 -0.97 -18.92 -0.34
C TYR A 136 -2.21 -18.03 -0.52
N ILE A 137 -2.88 -18.24 -1.65
CA ILE A 137 -4.13 -17.61 -2.03
C ILE A 137 -5.15 -18.70 -2.27
N LYS A 138 -6.31 -18.61 -1.62
CA LYS A 138 -7.39 -19.59 -1.80
C LYS A 138 -8.20 -19.24 -3.05
N THR A 139 -8.39 -20.22 -3.91
CA THR A 139 -9.31 -20.18 -5.06
C THR A 139 -10.31 -21.32 -4.98
N THR A 140 -11.32 -21.33 -5.85
CA THR A 140 -12.26 -22.46 -5.94
C THR A 140 -11.58 -23.74 -6.44
N GLU A 141 -10.54 -23.61 -7.28
CA GLU A 141 -9.72 -24.74 -7.76
C GLU A 141 -8.70 -25.26 -6.73
N GLY A 142 -8.62 -24.66 -5.54
CA GLY A 142 -7.65 -24.97 -4.50
C GLY A 142 -6.66 -23.84 -4.25
N PHE A 143 -5.56 -24.14 -3.58
CA PHE A 143 -4.56 -23.13 -3.28
C PHE A 143 -3.67 -22.79 -4.47
N ALA A 144 -3.32 -21.51 -4.59
CA ALA A 144 -2.23 -21.02 -5.40
C ALA A 144 -1.16 -20.44 -4.47
N TYR A 145 0.09 -20.74 -4.71
CA TYR A 145 1.23 -20.32 -3.89
C TYR A 145 1.98 -19.21 -4.61
N LEU A 146 2.26 -18.14 -3.90
CA LEU A 146 2.97 -16.96 -4.39
C LEU A 146 4.28 -16.83 -3.64
N ALA A 147 5.41 -16.90 -4.35
CA ALA A 147 6.73 -16.50 -3.87
C ALA A 147 7.04 -15.09 -4.34
N VAL A 148 7.66 -14.28 -3.49
CA VAL A 148 8.10 -12.92 -3.82
C VAL A 148 9.55 -12.69 -3.40
N VAL A 149 10.25 -11.84 -4.14
CA VAL A 149 11.56 -11.29 -3.79
C VAL A 149 11.41 -9.78 -3.70
N ILE A 150 11.77 -9.19 -2.57
CA ILE A 150 11.58 -7.77 -2.25
C ILE A 150 12.93 -7.15 -1.93
N ASP A 151 13.28 -6.07 -2.63
CA ASP A 151 14.43 -5.25 -2.29
C ASP A 151 14.16 -4.44 -1.02
N LEU A 152 15.02 -4.59 -0.01
CA LEU A 152 14.87 -3.91 1.27
C LEU A 152 15.10 -2.40 1.19
N TYR A 153 15.82 -1.91 0.18
CA TYR A 153 16.06 -0.49 -0.01
C TYR A 153 14.78 0.29 -0.29
N SER A 154 14.10 -0.09 -1.35
CA SER A 154 12.90 0.60 -1.86
C SER A 154 11.58 -0.07 -1.48
N ARG A 155 11.62 -1.29 -0.95
CA ARG A 155 10.46 -2.18 -0.78
C ARG A 155 9.84 -2.62 -2.10
N ARG A 156 10.56 -2.53 -3.19
CA ARG A 156 10.12 -2.97 -4.51
C ARG A 156 10.08 -4.49 -4.59
N VAL A 157 8.99 -5.03 -5.09
CA VAL A 157 8.93 -6.44 -5.49
C VAL A 157 9.71 -6.58 -6.80
N VAL A 158 10.91 -7.16 -6.71
CA VAL A 158 11.83 -7.30 -7.85
C VAL A 158 11.63 -8.59 -8.62
N GLY A 159 11.08 -9.63 -7.95
CA GLY A 159 10.71 -10.89 -8.57
C GLY A 159 9.54 -11.53 -7.86
N TRP A 160 8.76 -12.31 -8.60
CA TRP A 160 7.67 -13.10 -8.05
C TRP A 160 7.31 -14.25 -9.00
N SER A 161 6.75 -15.30 -8.43
CA SER A 161 6.22 -16.46 -9.16
C SER A 161 5.00 -17.00 -8.47
N MET A 162 4.08 -17.61 -9.23
CA MET A 162 2.87 -18.19 -8.68
C MET A 162 2.57 -19.55 -9.31
N GLN A 163 2.38 -20.58 -8.47
CA GLN A 163 2.17 -21.97 -8.90
C GLN A 163 1.08 -22.64 -8.07
N SER A 164 0.62 -23.81 -8.53
CA SER A 164 -0.36 -24.64 -7.83
C SER A 164 0.21 -25.42 -6.66
N ARG A 165 1.54 -25.53 -6.55
CA ARG A 165 2.26 -26.28 -5.51
C ARG A 165 3.38 -25.42 -4.92
N GLN A 166 3.68 -25.67 -3.66
CA GLN A 166 4.78 -25.01 -2.93
C GLN A 166 6.07 -25.84 -3.10
N THR A 167 6.73 -25.67 -4.24
CA THR A 167 7.96 -26.39 -4.61
C THR A 167 9.17 -25.46 -4.56
N THR A 168 10.38 -26.02 -4.63
CA THR A 168 11.62 -25.25 -4.79
C THR A 168 11.60 -24.45 -6.10
N ASP A 169 11.04 -25.01 -7.18
CA ASP A 169 10.91 -24.33 -8.47
C ASP A 169 10.13 -22.99 -8.36
N LEU A 170 9.11 -22.92 -7.50
CA LEU A 170 8.36 -21.69 -7.24
C LEU A 170 9.28 -20.55 -6.78
N VAL A 171 10.17 -20.80 -5.83
CA VAL A 171 11.06 -19.78 -5.29
C VAL A 171 12.23 -19.48 -6.23
N LEU A 172 12.72 -20.48 -6.96
CA LEU A 172 13.75 -20.30 -7.97
C LEU A 172 13.28 -19.42 -9.12
N GLN A 173 12.05 -19.59 -9.61
CA GLN A 173 11.48 -18.74 -10.65
C GLN A 173 11.29 -17.29 -10.18
N ALA A 174 10.86 -17.07 -8.94
CA ALA A 174 10.78 -15.74 -8.37
C ALA A 174 12.17 -15.07 -8.29
N LEU A 175 13.17 -15.81 -7.85
CA LEU A 175 14.55 -15.33 -7.72
C LEU A 175 15.19 -15.11 -9.08
N LEU A 176 14.98 -15.98 -10.05
CA LEU A 176 15.43 -15.81 -11.43
C LEU A 176 14.90 -14.52 -12.06
N MET A 177 13.59 -14.25 -11.88
CA MET A 177 12.99 -12.99 -12.32
C MET A 177 13.69 -11.79 -11.66
N ALA A 178 13.99 -11.84 -10.36
CA ALA A 178 14.67 -10.78 -9.64
C ALA A 178 16.08 -10.52 -10.21
N VAL A 179 16.88 -11.56 -10.39
CA VAL A 179 18.23 -11.49 -10.94
C VAL A 179 18.21 -10.89 -12.35
N TRP A 180 17.31 -11.36 -13.21
CA TRP A 180 17.21 -10.87 -14.60
C TRP A 180 16.75 -9.41 -14.69
N ARG A 181 15.84 -9.00 -13.84
CA ARG A 181 15.37 -7.61 -13.82
C ARG A 181 16.38 -6.63 -13.24
N ARG A 182 17.12 -7.07 -12.21
CA ARG A 182 18.01 -6.18 -11.47
C ARG A 182 19.45 -6.21 -11.99
N LYS A 183 19.93 -7.37 -12.46
CA LYS A 183 21.30 -7.60 -12.92
C LYS A 183 22.31 -7.02 -11.94
N PRO A 184 22.29 -7.44 -10.65
CA PRO A 184 23.13 -6.85 -9.62
C PRO A 184 24.61 -6.96 -9.98
N ALA A 185 25.35 -5.86 -9.87
CA ALA A 185 26.77 -5.81 -10.17
C ALA A 185 27.63 -6.39 -9.03
N GLY A 186 27.07 -6.39 -7.80
CA GLY A 186 27.75 -6.86 -6.59
C GLY A 186 27.08 -8.08 -5.98
N LYS A 187 27.59 -8.50 -4.83
CA LYS A 187 27.01 -9.55 -4.00
C LYS A 187 25.75 -9.06 -3.33
N VAL A 188 24.65 -9.81 -3.43
CA VAL A 188 23.37 -9.50 -2.81
C VAL A 188 23.07 -10.49 -1.70
N LEU A 189 22.72 -10.00 -0.53
CA LEU A 189 22.25 -10.83 0.57
C LEU A 189 20.77 -11.19 0.32
N ILE A 190 20.45 -12.49 0.21
CA ILE A 190 19.07 -12.98 0.13
C ILE A 190 18.65 -13.59 1.45
N HIS A 191 17.65 -13.02 2.10
CA HIS A 191 17.14 -13.49 3.37
C HIS A 191 15.81 -14.22 3.20
N SER A 192 15.71 -15.44 3.79
CA SER A 192 14.51 -16.28 3.76
C SER A 192 14.13 -16.78 5.16
N ASP A 193 12.96 -17.38 5.28
CA ASP A 193 12.63 -18.23 6.41
C ASP A 193 13.32 -19.61 6.27
N GLN A 194 13.12 -20.50 7.26
CA GLN A 194 13.66 -21.86 7.26
C GLN A 194 12.77 -22.88 6.53
N GLY A 195 12.01 -22.45 5.53
CA GLY A 195 11.22 -23.33 4.68
C GLY A 195 12.09 -24.36 3.93
N SER A 196 11.58 -25.56 3.73
CA SER A 196 12.30 -26.64 3.01
C SER A 196 12.72 -26.24 1.59
N GLN A 197 12.00 -25.32 0.96
CA GLN A 197 12.31 -24.79 -0.37
C GLN A 197 13.62 -24.02 -0.39
N PHE A 198 13.96 -23.32 0.71
CA PHE A 198 15.15 -22.49 0.84
C PHE A 198 16.38 -23.26 1.39
N THR A 199 16.22 -24.54 1.72
CA THR A 199 17.31 -25.41 2.18
C THR A 199 17.70 -26.46 1.15
N SER A 200 17.09 -26.47 -0.03
CA SER A 200 17.35 -27.41 -1.09
C SER A 200 18.73 -27.20 -1.74
N ILE A 201 19.28 -28.27 -2.33
CA ILE A 201 20.53 -28.22 -3.09
C ILE A 201 20.40 -27.28 -4.29
N ASP A 202 19.25 -27.33 -4.99
CA ASP A 202 18.99 -26.46 -6.16
C ASP A 202 19.00 -24.99 -5.79
N TRP A 203 18.38 -24.62 -4.65
CA TRP A 203 18.43 -23.26 -4.11
C TRP A 203 19.87 -22.82 -3.84
N THR A 204 20.62 -23.63 -3.11
CA THR A 204 22.03 -23.29 -2.77
C THR A 204 22.92 -23.18 -4.01
N SER A 205 22.72 -24.06 -5.00
CA SER A 205 23.44 -24.01 -6.27
C SER A 205 23.13 -22.76 -7.07
N PHE A 206 21.85 -22.38 -7.14
CA PHE A 206 21.42 -21.15 -7.79
C PHE A 206 22.06 -19.90 -7.17
N LEU A 207 22.05 -19.81 -5.83
CA LEU A 207 22.67 -18.69 -5.12
C LEU A 207 24.13 -18.52 -5.46
N LYS A 208 24.89 -19.64 -5.47
CA LYS A 208 26.32 -19.63 -5.84
C LYS A 208 26.56 -19.17 -7.27
N GLN A 209 25.75 -19.64 -8.22
CA GLN A 209 25.87 -19.29 -9.63
C GLN A 209 25.61 -17.79 -9.89
N HIS A 210 24.75 -17.17 -9.09
CA HIS A 210 24.33 -15.77 -9.26
C HIS A 210 24.95 -14.79 -8.26
N ASN A 211 26.02 -15.19 -7.56
CA ASN A 211 26.72 -14.35 -6.59
C ASN A 211 25.80 -13.80 -5.48
N LEU A 212 24.88 -14.64 -5.00
CA LEU A 212 23.95 -14.32 -3.91
C LEU A 212 24.41 -14.97 -2.62
N GLU A 213 24.35 -14.23 -1.52
CA GLU A 213 24.67 -14.71 -0.19
C GLU A 213 23.39 -15.07 0.57
N HIS A 214 23.36 -16.27 1.17
CA HIS A 214 22.19 -16.73 1.90
C HIS A 214 22.22 -16.28 3.36
N SER A 215 21.09 -15.78 3.85
CA SER A 215 20.81 -15.52 5.26
C SER A 215 19.44 -16.10 5.61
N MET A 216 19.33 -16.73 6.76
CA MET A 216 18.07 -17.34 7.21
C MET A 216 17.58 -16.75 8.53
N SER A 217 16.26 -16.59 8.64
CA SER A 217 15.60 -16.19 9.89
C SER A 217 15.86 -17.21 10.99
N ARG A 218 15.93 -16.76 12.23
CA ARG A 218 15.90 -17.65 13.39
C ARG A 218 14.55 -18.35 13.46
N ARG A 219 14.56 -19.62 13.80
CA ARG A 219 13.34 -20.44 13.86
C ARG A 219 12.33 -19.86 14.86
N GLY A 220 11.09 -19.71 14.40
CA GLY A 220 10.01 -19.13 15.23
C GLY A 220 10.08 -17.63 15.43
N ASN A 221 11.04 -16.93 14.80
CA ASN A 221 11.17 -15.47 14.88
C ASN A 221 10.61 -14.80 13.62
N CYS A 222 9.30 -14.53 13.64
CA CYS A 222 8.62 -13.85 12.54
C CYS A 222 9.15 -12.41 12.28
N HIS A 223 9.81 -11.79 13.24
CA HIS A 223 10.35 -10.43 13.07
C HIS A 223 11.54 -10.37 12.11
N ASP A 224 12.22 -11.48 11.88
CA ASP A 224 13.39 -11.54 11.01
C ASP A 224 13.00 -11.41 9.52
N ASN A 225 11.72 -11.68 9.13
CA ASN A 225 11.19 -11.50 7.77
C ASN A 225 10.05 -10.47 7.67
N ALA A 226 10.05 -9.47 8.55
CA ALA A 226 8.97 -8.49 8.68
C ALA A 226 8.64 -7.72 7.40
N ALA A 227 9.59 -7.56 6.47
CA ALA A 227 9.35 -6.85 5.21
C ALA A 227 8.44 -7.64 4.26
N ALA A 228 8.68 -8.95 4.11
CA ALA A 228 7.83 -9.82 3.31
C ALA A 228 6.45 -10.02 3.96
N GLU A 229 6.41 -10.20 5.29
CA GLU A 229 5.14 -10.27 6.04
C GLU A 229 4.30 -9.00 5.86
N SER A 230 4.95 -7.83 5.92
CA SER A 230 4.30 -6.54 5.69
C SER A 230 3.70 -6.46 4.28
N PHE A 231 4.45 -6.86 3.25
CA PHE A 231 3.96 -6.91 1.87
C PHE A 231 2.75 -7.85 1.73
N PHE A 232 2.84 -9.06 2.23
CA PHE A 232 1.71 -10.01 2.17
C PHE A 232 0.49 -9.52 2.95
N GLY A 233 0.72 -8.84 4.08
CA GLY A 233 -0.34 -8.17 4.83
C GLY A 233 -1.06 -7.12 4.00
N LEU A 234 -0.32 -6.34 3.21
CA LEU A 234 -0.85 -5.34 2.28
C LEU A 234 -1.61 -6.01 1.13
N LEU A 235 -0.99 -6.93 0.41
CA LEU A 235 -1.59 -7.67 -0.71
C LEU A 235 -2.92 -8.33 -0.29
N LYS A 236 -2.89 -9.08 0.82
CA LYS A 236 -4.09 -9.77 1.32
C LYS A 236 -5.20 -8.80 1.69
N ARG A 237 -4.89 -7.67 2.33
CA ARG A 237 -5.87 -6.68 2.76
C ARG A 237 -6.42 -5.85 1.60
N GLU A 238 -5.54 -5.44 0.70
CA GLU A 238 -5.87 -4.48 -0.35
C GLU A 238 -6.51 -5.15 -1.58
N ARG A 239 -6.21 -6.45 -1.81
CA ARG A 239 -6.71 -7.20 -2.97
C ARG A 239 -7.36 -8.53 -2.59
N ILE A 240 -6.60 -9.51 -2.08
CA ILE A 240 -7.00 -10.92 -2.02
C ILE A 240 -8.27 -11.14 -1.20
N ARG A 241 -8.38 -10.52 -0.01
CA ARG A 241 -9.55 -10.71 0.89
C ARG A 241 -10.81 -9.99 0.41
N ARG A 242 -10.72 -9.22 -0.65
CA ARG A 242 -11.84 -8.45 -1.22
C ARG A 242 -12.52 -9.16 -2.39
N ARG A 243 -11.97 -10.30 -2.81
CA ARG A 243 -12.41 -11.08 -3.98
C ARG A 243 -12.47 -12.56 -3.65
N THR A 244 -13.32 -13.28 -4.40
CA THR A 244 -13.33 -14.74 -4.44
C THR A 244 -12.88 -15.12 -5.83
N TYR A 245 -11.77 -15.84 -5.94
CA TYR A 245 -11.20 -16.27 -7.22
C TYR A 245 -11.78 -17.62 -7.60
N LYS A 246 -12.27 -17.75 -8.83
CA LYS A 246 -12.75 -19.03 -9.37
C LYS A 246 -11.57 -19.93 -9.73
N THR A 247 -10.57 -19.36 -10.44
CA THR A 247 -9.41 -20.10 -10.94
C THR A 247 -8.10 -19.55 -10.35
N ARG A 248 -7.03 -20.34 -10.44
CA ARG A 248 -5.67 -19.90 -10.08
C ARG A 248 -5.16 -18.82 -11.03
N ASP A 249 -5.55 -18.87 -12.31
CA ASP A 249 -5.16 -17.87 -13.29
C ASP A 249 -5.81 -16.51 -13.02
N GLU A 250 -7.07 -16.47 -12.60
CA GLU A 250 -7.72 -15.24 -12.15
C GLU A 250 -6.98 -14.62 -10.96
N ALA A 251 -6.59 -15.44 -9.98
CA ALA A 251 -5.80 -14.97 -8.85
C ALA A 251 -4.40 -14.48 -9.27
N ARG A 252 -3.77 -15.17 -10.23
CA ARG A 252 -2.46 -14.78 -10.77
C ARG A 252 -2.52 -13.45 -11.51
N GLN A 253 -3.56 -13.23 -12.32
CA GLN A 253 -3.75 -11.96 -13.02
C GLN A 253 -3.95 -10.80 -12.03
N ASP A 254 -4.76 -10.99 -10.98
CA ASP A 254 -5.00 -9.94 -9.98
C ASP A 254 -3.74 -9.64 -9.13
N VAL A 255 -2.90 -10.65 -8.86
CA VAL A 255 -1.58 -10.46 -8.22
C VAL A 255 -0.63 -9.71 -9.14
N PHE A 256 -0.60 -10.03 -10.44
CA PHE A 256 0.17 -9.29 -11.45
C PHE A 256 -0.23 -7.82 -11.45
N ASP A 257 -1.53 -7.54 -11.58
CA ASP A 257 -2.05 -6.17 -11.59
C ASP A 257 -1.71 -5.43 -10.29
N TYR A 258 -1.79 -6.12 -9.16
CA TYR A 258 -1.42 -5.52 -7.88
C TYR A 258 0.07 -5.18 -7.81
N ILE A 259 0.96 -6.09 -8.18
CA ILE A 259 2.41 -5.89 -8.06
C ILE A 259 2.92 -4.92 -9.11
N GLU A 260 2.61 -5.17 -10.40
CA GLU A 260 3.25 -4.48 -11.52
C GLU A 260 2.55 -3.17 -11.87
N MET A 261 1.23 -3.08 -11.71
CA MET A 261 0.48 -1.89 -12.11
C MET A 261 0.17 -0.95 -10.94
N PHE A 262 0.18 -1.45 -9.70
CA PHE A 262 -0.17 -0.63 -8.54
C PHE A 262 0.94 -0.55 -7.48
N TYR A 263 1.37 -1.68 -6.88
CA TYR A 263 2.29 -1.67 -5.74
C TYR A 263 3.65 -1.03 -6.08
N ASN A 264 4.29 -1.50 -7.13
CA ASN A 264 5.61 -1.01 -7.52
C ASN A 264 5.57 0.43 -8.09
N PRO A 265 4.68 0.78 -9.07
CA PRO A 265 4.72 2.08 -9.71
C PRO A 265 3.94 3.19 -9.02
N GLN A 266 2.89 2.86 -8.26
CA GLN A 266 1.94 3.87 -7.78
C GLN A 266 1.79 3.90 -6.27
N ARG A 267 1.85 2.72 -5.59
CA ARG A 267 1.51 2.64 -4.18
C ARG A 267 2.48 3.42 -3.30
N LYS A 268 1.99 4.48 -2.66
CA LYS A 268 2.77 5.34 -1.76
C LYS A 268 3.18 4.62 -0.47
N HIS A 269 4.44 4.77 -0.08
CA HIS A 269 5.02 4.21 1.14
C HIS A 269 5.54 5.33 2.05
N VAL A 270 5.09 5.37 3.30
CA VAL A 270 5.52 6.37 4.28
C VAL A 270 7.05 6.34 4.47
N ARG A 271 7.64 5.13 4.51
CA ARG A 271 9.09 4.94 4.63
C ARG A 271 9.86 5.60 3.47
N ASN A 272 9.31 5.60 2.29
CA ASN A 272 9.93 6.18 1.08
C ASN A 272 9.54 7.65 0.89
N GLY A 273 9.18 8.37 1.95
CA GLY A 273 8.75 9.76 1.84
C GLY A 273 7.48 9.92 1.01
N MET A 274 6.52 9.01 1.14
CA MET A 274 5.27 8.97 0.37
C MET A 274 5.45 8.64 -1.13
N LEU A 275 6.63 8.25 -1.56
CA LEU A 275 6.88 7.78 -2.93
C LEU A 275 6.54 6.29 -3.09
N SER A 276 6.22 5.89 -4.30
CA SER A 276 6.14 4.48 -4.67
C SER A 276 7.56 3.89 -4.77
N PRO A 277 7.73 2.55 -4.69
CA PRO A 277 9.05 1.92 -4.80
C PRO A 277 9.85 2.36 -6.03
N ILE A 278 9.21 2.39 -7.21
CA ILE A 278 9.87 2.81 -8.45
C ILE A 278 10.23 4.30 -8.42
N LYS A 279 9.31 5.17 -7.99
CA LYS A 279 9.58 6.61 -7.91
C LYS A 279 10.69 6.92 -6.90
N PHE A 280 10.73 6.22 -5.79
CA PHE A 280 11.79 6.35 -4.79
C PHE A 280 13.17 6.00 -5.39
N GLU A 281 13.30 4.85 -6.06
CA GLU A 281 14.56 4.47 -6.72
C GLU A 281 14.97 5.48 -7.80
N ALA A 282 14.02 5.98 -8.60
CA ALA A 282 14.29 6.97 -9.64
C ALA A 282 14.80 8.29 -9.07
N GLN A 283 14.18 8.79 -8.00
CA GLN A 283 14.58 10.04 -7.35
C GLN A 283 15.99 9.94 -6.75
N GLN A 284 16.32 8.82 -6.10
CA GLN A 284 17.65 8.61 -5.53
C GLN A 284 18.76 8.50 -6.59
N LYS A 285 18.44 7.98 -7.78
CA LYS A 285 19.40 7.98 -8.91
C LYS A 285 19.69 9.38 -9.45
N LEU A 286 18.71 10.30 -9.37
CA LEU A 286 18.88 11.69 -9.81
C LEU A 286 19.64 12.54 -8.81
N ASN A 287 19.61 12.19 -7.51
CA ASN A 287 20.26 12.91 -6.42
C ASN A 287 21.34 12.03 -5.73
N PRO A 288 22.44 11.68 -6.37
CA PRO A 288 23.47 10.83 -5.78
C PRO A 288 24.28 11.50 -4.64
N GLN A 289 24.04 12.77 -4.32
CA GLN A 289 24.82 13.57 -3.35
C GLN A 289 24.11 13.82 -2.01
N GLY A 290 23.08 13.07 -1.69
CA GLY A 290 22.27 13.31 -0.47
C GLY A 290 22.45 12.23 0.61
N VAL A 291 23.68 11.95 1.05
CA VAL A 291 23.99 11.31 2.34
C VAL A 291 25.19 12.00 2.95
#